data_2e25d1b3a2f00daf6d5eeaeb013a8a2c
#
_entry.id   2e25d1b3a2f00daf6d5eeaeb013a8a2c
#
_cell.length_a   1.000
_cell.length_b   1.000
_cell.length_c   1.000
_cell.angle_alpha   90.00
_cell.angle_beta   90.00
_cell.angle_gamma   90.00
#
_symmetry.space_group_name_H-M   'P 1'
#
loop_
_entity.id
_entity.type
_entity.pdbx_description
1 polymer ?
#
loop_
_entity_poly.entity_id
_entity_poly.type
_entity_poly.pdbx_seq_one_letter_code
_entity_poly.pdbx_strand_id
1 'polypeptide(L)'
;MSGEEPAAMDSLVNIQCLVDDAKCFDTVRRLRWPAGVRCARCGSDKVTRDGHDDRQHERQRYRCTACQARFDDLTGTIFAGHHQPLRAWILCLYFMGLNLSNRQIARELGLDGSDVQAMTEQLRRGLVARTPDARLEGEVEIDEVYVVAGHKGQPTAVA
;
A
#
# COMPACT_ATOMS: atom_id res chain seq x y z
N MET A 1 15.62 35.44 -19.41
CA MET A 1 14.16 35.25 -19.26
C MET A 1 13.98 34.07 -18.34
N SER A 2 13.78 34.40 -17.07
CA SER A 2 13.65 33.41 -15.97
C SER A 2 12.26 32.81 -16.03
N GLY A 3 12.17 31.51 -16.31
CA GLY A 3 10.92 30.77 -16.21
C GLY A 3 10.63 30.54 -14.73
N GLU A 4 9.70 31.30 -14.17
CA GLU A 4 9.09 31.00 -12.89
C GLU A 4 8.27 29.71 -13.07
N GLU A 5 8.75 28.63 -12.46
CA GLU A 5 7.90 27.48 -12.20
C GLU A 5 6.72 27.94 -11.32
N PRO A 6 5.46 27.62 -11.69
CA PRO A 6 4.34 27.95 -10.83
C PRO A 6 4.53 27.21 -9.51
N ALA A 7 4.63 27.99 -8.43
CA ALA A 7 4.61 27.49 -7.06
C ALA A 7 3.49 26.44 -6.93
N ALA A 8 3.86 25.26 -6.45
CA ALA A 8 2.89 24.21 -6.12
C ALA A 8 1.80 24.86 -5.27
N MET A 9 0.56 24.80 -5.74
CA MET A 9 -0.59 25.18 -4.92
C MET A 9 -0.51 24.30 -3.67
N ASP A 10 -0.12 24.93 -2.58
CA ASP A 10 -0.11 24.34 -1.26
C ASP A 10 -1.50 23.74 -1.05
N SER A 11 -1.60 22.43 -0.98
CA SER A 11 -2.88 21.76 -0.75
C SER A 11 -3.40 22.31 0.58
N LEU A 12 -4.49 23.09 0.55
CA LEU A 12 -5.09 23.73 1.71
C LEU A 12 -5.36 22.75 2.85
N VAL A 13 -5.44 21.45 2.52
CA VAL A 13 -5.63 20.38 3.48
C VAL A 13 -4.82 19.15 3.04
N ASN A 14 -3.86 18.73 3.85
CA ASN A 14 -3.26 17.42 3.66
C ASN A 14 -4.24 16.35 4.17
N ILE A 15 -4.79 15.55 3.25
CA ILE A 15 -5.77 14.50 3.56
C ILE A 15 -5.28 13.50 4.61
N GLN A 16 -3.96 13.28 4.71
CA GLN A 16 -3.39 12.40 5.74
C GLN A 16 -3.71 12.89 7.16
N CYS A 17 -3.82 14.20 7.38
CA CYS A 17 -4.13 14.77 8.68
C CYS A 17 -5.60 14.52 9.12
N LEU A 18 -6.47 14.16 8.18
CA LEU A 18 -7.88 13.86 8.46
C LEU A 18 -8.12 12.38 8.75
N VAL A 19 -7.14 11.52 8.51
CA VAL A 19 -7.23 10.08 8.71
C VAL A 19 -6.65 9.69 10.07
N ASP A 20 -7.48 9.04 10.87
CA ASP A 20 -7.15 8.59 12.22
C ASP A 20 -6.36 7.28 12.19
N ASP A 21 -5.13 7.30 12.69
CA ASP A 21 -4.25 6.13 12.76
C ASP A 21 -4.84 5.00 13.62
N ALA A 22 -5.51 5.32 14.74
CA ALA A 22 -6.13 4.32 15.60
C ALA A 22 -7.20 3.52 14.84
N LYS A 23 -8.03 4.21 14.06
CA LYS A 23 -9.05 3.58 13.21
C LYS A 23 -8.42 2.74 12.10
N CYS A 24 -7.30 3.18 11.51
CA CYS A 24 -6.57 2.42 10.51
C CYS A 24 -6.07 1.09 11.09
N PHE A 25 -5.39 1.12 12.23
CA PHE A 25 -4.89 -0.10 12.89
C PHE A 25 -6.01 -1.01 13.36
N ASP A 26 -7.09 -0.46 13.94
CA ASP A 26 -8.24 -1.25 14.36
C ASP A 26 -8.91 -1.96 13.17
N THR A 27 -9.05 -1.28 12.04
CA THR A 27 -9.59 -1.87 10.82
C THR A 27 -8.72 -3.01 10.31
N VAL A 28 -7.39 -2.82 10.25
CA VAL A 28 -6.46 -3.87 9.83
C VAL A 28 -6.51 -5.07 10.77
N ARG A 29 -6.56 -4.86 12.09
CA ARG A 29 -6.70 -5.95 13.09
C ARG A 29 -7.96 -6.76 12.87
N ARG A 30 -9.12 -6.10 12.69
CA ARG A 30 -10.41 -6.77 12.46
C ARG A 30 -10.42 -7.58 11.18
N LEU A 31 -9.88 -7.03 10.09
CA LEU A 31 -9.77 -7.75 8.82
C LEU A 31 -8.80 -8.93 8.88
N ARG A 32 -7.69 -8.75 9.59
CA ARG A 32 -6.65 -9.77 9.69
C ARG A 32 -7.03 -10.91 10.64
N TRP A 33 -7.63 -10.57 11.75
CA TRP A 33 -7.94 -11.50 12.84
C TRP A 33 -9.40 -11.38 13.33
N PRO A 34 -10.37 -11.73 12.50
CA PRO A 34 -11.79 -11.59 12.86
C PRO A 34 -12.20 -12.41 14.10
N ALA A 35 -11.49 -13.51 14.38
CA ALA A 35 -11.71 -14.38 15.54
C ALA A 35 -10.66 -14.18 16.66
N GLY A 36 -9.91 -13.08 16.65
CA GLY A 36 -8.85 -12.79 17.63
C GLY A 36 -7.44 -12.99 17.08
N VAL A 37 -6.47 -12.33 17.72
CA VAL A 37 -5.07 -12.29 17.27
C VAL A 37 -4.45 -13.67 17.26
N ARG A 38 -3.79 -14.03 16.17
CA ARG A 38 -3.04 -15.28 16.00
C ARG A 38 -1.58 -14.99 15.65
N CYS A 39 -0.69 -15.84 16.13
CA CYS A 39 0.73 -15.72 15.86
C CYS A 39 1.03 -15.77 14.36
N ALA A 40 1.73 -14.76 13.85
CA ALA A 40 2.10 -14.66 12.43
C ALA A 40 3.08 -15.78 12.00
N ARG A 41 3.76 -16.45 12.95
CA ARG A 41 4.74 -17.51 12.66
C ARG A 41 4.16 -18.91 12.76
N CYS A 42 3.41 -19.23 13.83
CA CYS A 42 2.95 -20.60 14.10
C CYS A 42 1.41 -20.74 14.13
N GLY A 43 0.66 -19.66 13.92
CA GLY A 43 -0.81 -19.69 13.91
C GLY A 43 -1.48 -19.86 15.28
N SER A 44 -0.71 -20.02 16.37
CA SER A 44 -1.25 -20.21 17.73
C SER A 44 -2.05 -19.00 18.19
N ASP A 45 -3.10 -19.24 18.97
CA ASP A 45 -3.92 -18.24 19.68
C ASP A 45 -3.32 -17.81 21.03
N LYS A 46 -2.26 -18.52 21.49
CA LYS A 46 -1.55 -18.19 22.73
C LYS A 46 -0.65 -16.97 22.55
N VAL A 47 -1.28 -15.80 22.44
CA VAL A 47 -0.64 -14.51 22.17
C VAL A 47 -0.89 -13.54 23.31
N THR A 48 0.15 -12.85 23.75
CA THR A 48 0.07 -11.74 24.70
C THR A 48 0.46 -10.43 24.06
N ARG A 49 -0.11 -9.32 24.53
CA ARG A 49 0.31 -7.97 24.11
C ARG A 49 1.69 -7.67 24.71
N ASP A 50 2.58 -7.09 23.89
CA ASP A 50 3.99 -6.79 24.25
C ASP A 50 4.31 -5.31 23.94
N GLY A 51 3.45 -4.40 24.40
CA GLY A 51 3.60 -2.96 24.21
C GLY A 51 3.24 -2.48 22.80
N HIS A 52 3.66 -1.28 22.48
CA HIS A 52 3.39 -0.57 21.23
C HIS A 52 4.67 -0.25 20.47
N ASP A 53 4.54 0.13 19.20
CA ASP A 53 5.67 0.61 18.41
C ASP A 53 6.05 2.05 18.83
N ASP A 54 7.35 2.36 18.83
CA ASP A 54 7.84 3.63 19.32
C ASP A 54 7.56 4.81 18.36
N ARG A 55 7.40 4.53 17.07
CA ARG A 55 7.12 5.53 16.02
C ARG A 55 5.64 5.60 15.64
N GLN A 56 4.98 4.45 15.64
CA GLN A 56 3.55 4.33 15.32
C GLN A 56 2.84 3.80 16.57
N HIS A 57 2.52 4.69 17.50
CA HIS A 57 1.99 4.35 18.82
C HIS A 57 0.73 3.46 18.78
N GLU A 58 -0.07 3.58 17.73
CA GLU A 58 -1.27 2.77 17.53
C GLU A 58 -0.99 1.34 17.05
N ARG A 59 0.27 1.06 16.65
CA ARG A 59 0.75 -0.25 16.23
C ARG A 59 1.03 -1.11 17.45
N GLN A 60 0.22 -2.14 17.66
CA GLN A 60 0.36 -3.06 18.78
C GLN A 60 1.41 -4.14 18.49
N ARG A 61 2.31 -4.36 19.43
CA ARG A 61 3.26 -5.48 19.44
C ARG A 61 2.68 -6.65 20.23
N TYR A 62 3.06 -7.86 19.83
CA TYR A 62 2.61 -9.12 20.41
C TYR A 62 3.76 -10.08 20.62
N ARG A 63 3.60 -10.98 21.59
CA ARG A 63 4.48 -12.11 21.83
C ARG A 63 3.67 -13.40 21.85
N CYS A 64 4.11 -14.39 21.09
CA CYS A 64 3.54 -15.73 21.11
C CYS A 64 4.18 -16.53 22.26
N THR A 65 3.38 -17.10 23.14
CA THR A 65 3.88 -17.95 24.26
C THR A 65 4.20 -19.38 23.79
N ALA A 66 3.65 -19.81 22.64
CA ALA A 66 3.90 -21.15 22.09
C ALA A 66 5.26 -21.26 21.38
N CYS A 67 5.61 -20.28 20.52
CA CYS A 67 6.85 -20.31 19.73
C CYS A 67 7.83 -19.19 20.06
N GLN A 68 7.53 -18.34 21.05
CA GLN A 68 8.34 -17.22 21.52
C GLN A 68 8.58 -16.13 20.47
N ALA A 69 7.90 -16.18 19.31
CA ALA A 69 8.02 -15.15 18.27
C ALA A 69 7.43 -13.82 18.73
N ARG A 70 8.11 -12.73 18.40
CA ARG A 70 7.58 -11.37 18.50
C ARG A 70 7.08 -10.94 17.14
N PHE A 71 5.94 -10.28 17.11
CA PHE A 71 5.31 -9.76 15.89
C PHE A 71 4.42 -8.58 16.25
N ASP A 72 3.89 -7.92 15.25
CA ASP A 72 3.00 -6.76 15.40
C ASP A 72 1.83 -6.82 14.42
N ASP A 73 0.99 -5.78 14.44
CA ASP A 73 -0.18 -5.67 13.56
C ASP A 73 0.14 -5.81 12.07
N LEU A 74 1.36 -5.47 11.63
CA LEU A 74 1.75 -5.45 10.23
C LEU A 74 2.68 -6.60 9.82
N THR A 75 3.22 -7.35 10.77
CA THR A 75 4.16 -8.46 10.49
C THR A 75 3.56 -9.50 9.53
N GLY A 76 4.25 -9.79 8.44
CA GLY A 76 3.77 -10.71 7.40
C GLY A 76 2.67 -10.15 6.50
N THR A 77 2.42 -8.85 6.54
CA THR A 77 1.55 -8.15 5.59
C THR A 77 2.38 -7.37 4.56
N ILE A 78 1.72 -6.87 3.53
CA ILE A 78 2.33 -5.97 2.54
C ILE A 78 2.80 -4.64 3.14
N PHE A 79 2.38 -4.30 4.33
CA PHE A 79 2.74 -3.06 5.04
C PHE A 79 3.93 -3.23 5.98
N ALA A 80 4.53 -4.43 6.04
CA ALA A 80 5.68 -4.69 6.92
C ALA A 80 6.96 -4.03 6.40
N GLY A 81 7.82 -3.55 7.32
CA GLY A 81 9.16 -3.08 7.01
C GLY A 81 9.26 -1.67 6.43
N HIS A 82 8.20 -0.87 6.47
CA HIS A 82 8.17 0.49 5.93
C HIS A 82 8.11 1.56 7.02
N HIS A 83 8.64 2.76 6.69
CA HIS A 83 8.62 3.93 7.59
C HIS A 83 7.38 4.80 7.38
N GLN A 84 6.72 4.68 6.25
CA GLN A 84 5.50 5.46 5.99
C GLN A 84 4.37 4.98 6.92
N PRO A 85 3.57 5.91 7.47
CA PRO A 85 2.48 5.56 8.38
C PRO A 85 1.40 4.75 7.66
N LEU A 86 0.69 3.88 8.41
CA LEU A 86 -0.34 3.01 7.85
C LEU A 86 -1.43 3.79 7.09
N ARG A 87 -1.81 4.98 7.58
CA ARG A 87 -2.77 5.85 6.90
C ARG A 87 -2.34 6.23 5.49
N ALA A 88 -1.03 6.50 5.27
CA ALA A 88 -0.51 6.81 3.95
C ALA A 88 -0.64 5.63 2.98
N TRP A 89 -0.42 4.40 3.46
CA TRP A 89 -0.60 3.18 2.69
C TRP A 89 -2.06 2.96 2.29
N ILE A 90 -3.00 3.16 3.23
CA ILE A 90 -4.44 3.03 2.98
C ILE A 90 -4.90 4.06 1.95
N LEU A 91 -4.47 5.31 2.09
CA LEU A 91 -4.79 6.37 1.15
C LEU A 91 -4.16 6.12 -0.24
N CYS A 92 -2.91 5.65 -0.27
CA CYS A 92 -2.26 5.26 -1.53
C CYS A 92 -3.06 4.18 -2.26
N LEU A 93 -3.49 3.14 -1.55
CA LEU A 93 -4.34 2.08 -2.12
C LEU A 93 -5.68 2.63 -2.62
N TYR A 94 -6.31 3.53 -1.87
CA TYR A 94 -7.55 4.18 -2.27
C TYR A 94 -7.38 5.00 -3.56
N PHE A 95 -6.33 5.80 -3.64
CA PHE A 95 -6.04 6.61 -4.84
C PHE A 95 -5.66 5.75 -6.07
N MET A 96 -4.98 4.62 -5.84
CA MET A 96 -4.76 3.62 -6.91
C MET A 96 -6.09 3.07 -7.44
N GLY A 97 -7.05 2.81 -6.57
CA GLY A 97 -8.40 2.39 -6.96
C GLY A 97 -9.17 3.44 -7.78
N LEU A 98 -8.83 4.72 -7.60
CA LEU A 98 -9.36 5.83 -8.40
C LEU A 98 -8.55 6.08 -9.68
N ASN A 99 -7.57 5.22 -10.03
CA ASN A 99 -6.68 5.35 -11.18
C ASN A 99 -5.83 6.64 -11.21
N LEU A 100 -5.51 7.23 -10.06
CA LEU A 100 -4.59 8.34 -10.00
C LEU A 100 -3.17 7.90 -10.37
N SER A 101 -2.45 8.76 -11.10
CA SER A 101 -1.02 8.55 -11.38
C SER A 101 -0.17 8.68 -10.11
N ASN A 102 1.00 8.04 -10.08
CA ASN A 102 1.93 8.16 -8.94
C ASN A 102 2.28 9.62 -8.61
N ARG A 103 2.39 10.49 -9.63
CA ARG A 103 2.64 11.92 -9.44
C ARG A 103 1.49 12.63 -8.71
N GLN A 104 0.25 12.29 -9.06
CA GLN A 104 -0.94 12.84 -8.38
C GLN A 104 -1.00 12.33 -6.94
N ILE A 105 -0.81 11.02 -6.73
CA ILE A 105 -0.79 10.42 -5.39
C ILE A 105 0.28 11.07 -4.51
N ALA A 106 1.49 11.28 -5.04
CA ALA A 106 2.58 11.94 -4.32
C ALA A 106 2.18 13.34 -3.86
N ARG A 107 1.56 14.12 -4.74
CA ARG A 107 1.08 15.46 -4.43
C ARG A 107 -0.01 15.44 -3.36
N GLU A 108 -1.01 14.56 -3.49
CA GLU A 108 -2.12 14.47 -2.52
C GLU A 108 -1.65 13.99 -1.13
N LEU A 109 -0.66 13.10 -1.09
CA LEU A 109 -0.10 12.60 0.17
C LEU A 109 1.03 13.48 0.73
N GLY A 110 1.55 14.44 -0.03
CA GLY A 110 2.73 15.23 0.37
C GLY A 110 3.98 14.36 0.53
N LEU A 111 4.15 13.35 -0.33
CA LEU A 111 5.25 12.40 -0.33
C LEU A 111 6.11 12.56 -1.59
N ASP A 112 7.36 12.09 -1.53
CA ASP A 112 8.22 12.01 -2.70
C ASP A 112 7.69 11.01 -3.73
N GLY A 113 7.87 11.31 -5.02
CA GLY A 113 7.43 10.44 -6.11
C GLY A 113 8.08 9.05 -6.07
N SER A 114 9.33 8.95 -5.62
CA SER A 114 10.05 7.68 -5.43
C SER A 114 9.41 6.81 -4.35
N ASP A 115 9.00 7.41 -3.23
CA ASP A 115 8.31 6.71 -2.14
C ASP A 115 6.97 6.16 -2.63
N VAL A 116 6.19 6.99 -3.32
CA VAL A 116 4.90 6.57 -3.87
C VAL A 116 5.06 5.49 -4.92
N GLN A 117 6.09 5.58 -5.78
CA GLN A 117 6.39 4.52 -6.73
C GLN A 117 6.67 3.20 -6.03
N ALA A 118 7.53 3.18 -5.03
CA ALA A 118 7.84 1.99 -4.24
C ALA A 118 6.58 1.42 -3.55
N MET A 119 5.75 2.30 -2.96
CA MET A 119 4.49 1.91 -2.33
C MET A 119 3.52 1.27 -3.32
N THR A 120 3.29 1.90 -4.48
CA THR A 120 2.35 1.38 -5.50
C THR A 120 2.83 0.06 -6.11
N GLU A 121 4.13 -0.09 -6.34
CA GLU A 121 4.71 -1.36 -6.81
C GLU A 121 4.50 -2.48 -5.79
N GLN A 122 4.74 -2.20 -4.52
CA GLN A 122 4.55 -3.19 -3.47
C GLN A 122 3.08 -3.58 -3.29
N LEU A 123 2.16 -2.62 -3.33
CA LEU A 123 0.72 -2.88 -3.30
C LEU A 123 0.29 -3.78 -4.48
N ARG A 124 0.75 -3.48 -5.70
CA ARG A 124 0.48 -4.32 -6.89
C ARG A 124 1.03 -5.74 -6.73
N ARG A 125 2.27 -5.89 -6.27
CA ARG A 125 2.87 -7.22 -6.01
C ARG A 125 2.06 -8.00 -4.98
N GLY A 126 1.61 -7.36 -3.91
CA GLY A 126 0.79 -8.00 -2.87
C GLY A 126 -0.59 -8.43 -3.37
N LEU A 127 -1.20 -7.65 -4.26
CA LEU A 127 -2.48 -8.01 -4.89
C LEU A 127 -2.31 -9.21 -5.84
N VAL A 128 -1.31 -9.19 -6.72
CA VAL A 128 -1.03 -10.29 -7.66
C VAL A 128 -0.73 -11.58 -6.92
N ALA A 129 0.06 -11.55 -5.85
CA ALA A 129 0.40 -12.73 -5.07
C ALA A 129 -0.81 -13.40 -4.37
N ARG A 130 -1.93 -12.70 -4.26
CA ARG A 130 -3.18 -13.18 -3.62
C ARG A 130 -4.35 -13.35 -4.58
N THR A 131 -4.15 -13.04 -5.86
CA THR A 131 -5.18 -13.26 -6.87
C THR A 131 -5.36 -14.78 -7.03
N PRO A 132 -6.54 -15.35 -6.76
CA PRO A 132 -6.78 -16.75 -7.04
C PRO A 132 -6.65 -17.02 -8.55
N ASP A 133 -6.26 -18.23 -8.91
CA ASP A 133 -6.30 -18.68 -10.30
C ASP A 133 -7.74 -18.58 -10.81
N ALA A 134 -8.02 -17.51 -11.54
CA ALA A 134 -9.32 -17.31 -12.14
C ALA A 134 -9.44 -18.25 -13.33
N ARG A 135 -10.32 -19.26 -13.23
CA ARG A 135 -10.75 -20.02 -14.38
C ARG A 135 -11.87 -19.25 -15.06
N LEU A 136 -11.66 -18.92 -16.33
CA LEU A 136 -12.71 -18.34 -17.17
C LEU A 136 -13.64 -19.47 -17.59
N GLU A 137 -14.93 -19.34 -17.29
CA GLU A 137 -15.98 -20.30 -17.69
C GLU A 137 -17.06 -19.53 -18.46
N GLY A 138 -17.59 -20.16 -19.51
CA GLY A 138 -18.62 -19.58 -20.38
C GLY A 138 -18.03 -18.86 -21.61
N GLU A 139 -18.78 -17.91 -22.14
CA GLU A 139 -18.39 -17.12 -23.31
C GLU A 139 -17.45 -15.99 -22.86
N VAL A 140 -16.26 -15.92 -23.45
CA VAL A 140 -15.20 -14.96 -23.09
C VAL A 140 -14.91 -14.10 -24.28
N GLU A 141 -15.12 -12.79 -24.17
CA GLU A 141 -14.66 -11.81 -25.15
C GLU A 141 -13.23 -11.38 -24.83
N ILE A 142 -12.34 -11.43 -25.82
CA ILE A 142 -10.96 -10.96 -25.72
C ILE A 142 -10.83 -9.77 -26.66
N ASP A 143 -10.48 -8.60 -26.09
CA ASP A 143 -10.15 -7.40 -26.84
C ASP A 143 -8.62 -7.22 -26.89
N GLU A 144 -8.07 -7.09 -28.10
CA GLU A 144 -6.64 -6.85 -28.30
C GLU A 144 -6.39 -5.36 -28.54
N VAL A 145 -5.65 -4.72 -27.64
CA VAL A 145 -5.17 -3.35 -27.81
C VAL A 145 -3.73 -3.36 -28.30
N TYR A 146 -3.51 -2.97 -29.54
CA TYR A 146 -2.16 -2.74 -30.07
C TYR A 146 -1.62 -1.40 -29.60
N VAL A 147 -0.65 -1.42 -28.68
CA VAL A 147 0.11 -0.24 -28.30
C VAL A 147 1.34 -0.14 -29.20
N VAL A 148 1.30 0.76 -30.17
CA VAL A 148 2.49 1.09 -30.97
C VAL A 148 3.46 1.85 -30.07
N ALA A 149 4.56 1.21 -29.68
CA ALA A 149 5.66 1.90 -28.98
C ALA A 149 6.31 2.88 -29.94
N GLY A 150 6.02 4.17 -29.80
CA GLY A 150 6.65 5.21 -30.59
C GLY A 150 8.15 5.26 -30.28
N HIS A 151 8.98 5.06 -31.29
CA HIS A 151 10.43 5.28 -31.19
C HIS A 151 10.73 6.77 -31.13
N LYS A 152 10.64 7.35 -29.95
CA LYS A 152 10.92 8.77 -29.73
C LYS A 152 12.42 9.03 -30.01
N GLY A 153 12.71 9.68 -31.17
CA GLY A 153 14.08 10.06 -31.57
C GLY A 153 14.74 9.17 -32.63
N GLN A 154 14.06 8.16 -33.19
CA GLN A 154 14.57 7.36 -34.30
C GLN A 154 13.50 7.22 -35.42
N PRO A 155 13.32 8.26 -36.27
CA PRO A 155 12.30 8.25 -37.31
C PRO A 155 12.56 7.21 -38.44
N THR A 156 13.77 6.66 -38.51
CA THR A 156 14.17 5.64 -39.51
C THR A 156 13.92 4.20 -39.07
N ALA A 157 13.38 3.94 -37.88
CA ALA A 157 13.11 2.60 -37.37
C ALA A 157 11.70 2.08 -37.72
N VAL A 158 10.90 2.84 -38.50
CA VAL A 158 9.57 2.47 -38.95
C VAL A 158 9.64 2.31 -40.46
N ALA A 159 9.99 1.13 -40.90
CA ALA A 159 9.82 0.67 -42.31
C ALA A 159 9.03 -0.64 -42.32
#